data_1c256406deeadd8645753ac9e7019d3a
#
_entry.id   1c256406deeadd8645753ac9e7019d3a
#
_cell.length_a   1.000
_cell.length_b   1.000
_cell.length_c   1.000
_cell.angle_alpha   90.00
_cell.angle_beta   90.00
_cell.angle_gamma   90.00
#
_symmetry.space_group_name_H-M   'P 1'
#
loop_
_entity.id
_entity.type
_entity.pdbx_description
1 polymer ?
#
loop_
_entity_poly.entity_id
_entity_poly.type
_entity_poly.pdbx_seq_one_letter_code
_entity_poly.pdbx_strand_id
1 'polypeptide(L)'
;DLNSRIPVTLGDDSTQAILSGKGERKPVLEYLPELYTPSDNLNVFTSGKDGIFLPGLPVGTTEIDGLEVKVKLFSDPNQLSFVTVQLINMKEENF
;
A
#
# COMPACT_ATOMS: atom_id res chain seq x y z
N ASP A 1 -12.51 -0.73 5.88
CA ASP A 1 -13.40 0.00 5.01
C ASP A 1 -13.10 -0.30 3.54
N LEU A 2 -14.15 -0.58 2.78
CA LEU A 2 -14.01 -0.98 1.39
C LEU A 2 -13.47 0.13 0.49
N ASN A 3 -13.53 1.37 0.97
CA ASN A 3 -13.06 2.52 0.20
C ASN A 3 -11.89 3.20 0.86
N SER A 4 -11.13 2.45 1.63
CA SER A 4 -9.96 3.01 2.31
C SER A 4 -8.91 3.49 1.33
N ARG A 5 -8.20 4.53 1.73
CA ARG A 5 -7.07 5.07 0.99
C ARG A 5 -5.85 5.08 1.90
N ILE A 6 -4.76 4.56 1.37
CA ILE A 6 -3.52 4.42 2.15
C ILE A 6 -2.37 5.02 1.36
N PRO A 7 -1.63 5.95 1.95
CA PRO A 7 -0.44 6.47 1.26
C PRO A 7 0.65 5.41 1.23
N VAL A 8 1.25 5.23 0.06
CA VAL A 8 2.25 4.19 -0.17
C VAL A 8 3.43 4.74 -0.94
N THR A 9 4.52 3.98 -0.93
CA THR A 9 5.68 4.25 -1.77
C THR A 9 5.92 3.04 -2.67
N LEU A 10 6.47 3.30 -3.85
CA LEU A 10 6.71 2.26 -4.85
C LEU A 10 8.18 2.06 -5.11
N GLY A 11 8.58 0.80 -5.16
CA GLY A 11 9.87 0.41 -5.68
C GLY A 11 11.04 1.09 -5.00
N ASP A 12 12.11 1.22 -5.75
CA ASP A 12 13.36 1.77 -5.23
C ASP A 12 13.40 3.28 -5.23
N ASP A 13 12.50 3.91 -5.96
CA ASP A 13 12.52 5.36 -6.12
C ASP A 13 11.76 6.09 -5.04
N SER A 14 11.10 5.36 -4.15
CA SER A 14 10.23 5.95 -3.14
C SER A 14 9.16 6.85 -3.76
N THR A 15 8.72 6.49 -4.95
CA THR A 15 7.65 7.20 -5.62
C THR A 15 6.38 7.08 -4.79
N GLN A 16 5.71 8.19 -4.57
CA GLN A 16 4.55 8.22 -3.70
C GLN A 16 3.27 8.12 -4.49
N ALA A 17 2.32 7.40 -3.91
CA ALA A 17 0.99 7.23 -4.51
C ALA A 17 0.00 6.94 -3.40
N ILE A 18 -1.26 6.83 -3.78
CA ILE A 18 -2.32 6.46 -2.86
C ILE A 18 -2.88 5.12 -3.31
N LEU A 19 -2.91 4.16 -2.39
CA LEU A 19 -3.56 2.87 -2.65
C LEU A 19 -5.02 3.02 -2.28
N SER A 20 -5.89 2.82 -3.25
CA SER A 20 -7.32 3.04 -3.08
C SER A 20 -8.07 1.71 -3.19
N GLY A 21 -8.82 1.37 -2.17
CA GLY A 21 -9.64 0.17 -2.19
C GLY A 21 -10.81 0.30 -3.14
N LYS A 22 -11.14 -0.79 -3.82
CA LYS A 22 -12.23 -0.84 -4.77
C LYS A 22 -13.21 -1.96 -4.44
N GLY A 23 -13.56 -2.07 -3.16
CA GLY A 23 -14.46 -3.11 -2.71
C GLY A 23 -13.81 -4.47 -2.82
N GLU A 24 -14.46 -5.41 -3.52
CA GLU A 24 -13.92 -6.75 -3.66
C GLU A 24 -12.90 -6.87 -4.77
N ARG A 25 -12.71 -5.82 -5.56
CA ARG A 25 -11.74 -5.81 -6.63
C ARG A 25 -10.36 -5.50 -6.06
N LYS A 26 -9.32 -5.82 -6.83
CA LYS A 26 -7.97 -5.45 -6.42
C LYS A 26 -7.87 -3.94 -6.24
N PRO A 27 -7.18 -3.47 -5.21
CA PRO A 27 -6.99 -2.03 -5.06
C PRO A 27 -6.13 -1.47 -6.17
N VAL A 28 -6.27 -0.18 -6.41
CA VAL A 28 -5.52 0.50 -7.48
C VAL A 28 -4.70 1.63 -6.89
N LEU A 29 -3.64 2.00 -7.60
CA LEU A 29 -2.82 3.15 -7.23
C LEU A 29 -3.35 4.39 -7.92
N GLU A 30 -3.46 5.48 -7.15
CA GLU A 30 -3.92 6.76 -7.64
C GLU A 30 -2.88 7.83 -7.32
N TYR A 31 -2.96 8.95 -8.03
CA TYR A 31 -2.10 10.10 -7.79
C TYR A 31 -0.62 9.80 -7.99
N LEU A 32 -0.32 8.95 -8.96
CA LEU A 32 1.07 8.74 -9.38
C LEU A 32 1.60 10.02 -10.02
N PRO A 33 2.91 10.29 -9.87
CA PRO A 33 3.49 11.45 -10.56
C PRO A 33 3.24 11.38 -12.06
N GLU A 34 3.03 12.53 -12.67
CA GLU A 34 2.57 12.61 -14.05
C GLU A 34 3.53 11.95 -15.04
N LEU A 35 4.82 12.13 -14.82
CA LEU A 35 5.83 11.60 -15.74
C LEU A 35 6.34 10.23 -15.35
N TYR A 36 5.83 9.68 -14.27
CA TYR A 36 6.27 8.38 -13.80
C TYR A 36 5.59 7.27 -14.60
N THR A 37 6.39 6.31 -15.05
CA THR A 37 5.89 5.15 -15.78
C THR A 37 6.07 3.91 -14.92
N PRO A 38 5.00 3.40 -14.31
CA PRO A 38 5.13 2.22 -13.44
C PRO A 38 5.38 0.96 -14.26
N SER A 39 6.04 0.00 -13.62
CA SER A 39 6.27 -1.32 -14.19
C SER A 39 5.51 -2.36 -13.38
N ASP A 40 5.37 -3.56 -13.95
CA ASP A 40 4.82 -4.68 -13.21
C ASP A 40 5.79 -5.11 -12.11
N ASN A 41 5.24 -5.69 -11.06
CA ASN A 41 6.03 -6.36 -10.01
C ASN A 41 6.92 -5.44 -9.20
N LEU A 42 6.59 -4.16 -9.14
CA LEU A 42 7.27 -3.26 -8.22
C LEU A 42 6.72 -3.46 -6.81
N ASN A 43 7.60 -3.46 -5.83
CA ASN A 43 7.18 -3.58 -4.45
C ASN A 43 6.47 -2.32 -4.00
N VAL A 44 5.42 -2.50 -3.21
CA VAL A 44 4.61 -1.40 -2.68
C VAL A 44 4.70 -1.47 -1.16
N PHE A 45 5.02 -0.34 -0.53
CA PHE A 45 5.19 -0.25 0.92
C PHE A 45 4.34 0.90 1.46
N THR A 46 3.95 0.80 2.72
CA THR A 46 3.28 1.93 3.36
C THR A 46 4.26 3.08 3.50
N SER A 47 3.76 4.31 3.36
CA SER A 47 4.62 5.48 3.51
C SER A 47 4.61 6.03 4.93
N GLY A 48 3.59 5.72 5.71
CA GLY A 48 3.46 6.23 7.06
C GLY A 48 2.93 7.64 7.14
N LYS A 49 2.60 8.26 6.02
CA LYS A 49 2.18 9.66 6.03
C LYS A 49 0.83 9.90 6.68
N ASP A 50 0.01 8.86 6.73
CA ASP A 50 -1.31 8.99 7.36
C ASP A 50 -1.24 8.86 8.88
N GLY A 51 -0.09 8.45 9.42
CA GLY A 51 0.05 8.26 10.85
C GLY A 51 -0.65 7.01 11.39
N ILE A 52 -1.27 6.22 10.53
CA ILE A 52 -1.99 5.01 10.93
C ILE A 52 -1.09 3.80 10.82
N PHE A 53 -0.37 3.68 9.71
CA PHE A 53 0.56 2.58 9.51
C PHE A 53 1.98 3.06 9.70
N LEU A 54 2.85 2.18 10.19
CA LEU A 54 4.27 2.48 10.20
C LEU A 54 4.78 2.49 8.77
N PRO A 55 5.78 3.35 8.47
CA PRO A 55 6.35 3.37 7.13
C PRO A 55 7.11 2.08 6.83
N GLY A 56 7.11 1.71 5.55
CA GLY A 56 7.91 0.59 5.11
C GLY A 56 7.30 -0.79 5.26
N LEU A 57 6.02 -0.88 5.61
CA LEU A 57 5.37 -2.19 5.68
C LEU A 57 5.06 -2.67 4.26
N PRO A 58 5.43 -3.92 3.93
CA PRO A 58 5.15 -4.44 2.58
C PRO A 58 3.66 -4.64 2.38
N VAL A 59 3.17 -4.16 1.25
CA VAL A 59 1.75 -4.24 0.90
C VAL A 59 1.51 -5.25 -0.20
N GLY A 60 2.31 -5.18 -1.26
CA GLY A 60 2.12 -6.05 -2.41
C GLY A 60 3.01 -5.64 -3.56
N THR A 61 2.62 -6.04 -4.75
CA THR A 61 3.35 -5.70 -5.97
C THR A 61 2.40 -5.11 -7.00
N THR A 62 2.94 -4.28 -7.87
CA THR A 62 2.13 -3.64 -8.91
C THR A 62 1.78 -4.64 -10.01
N GLU A 63 0.62 -4.40 -10.61
CA GLU A 63 0.14 -5.17 -11.74
C GLU A 63 -0.50 -4.20 -12.72
N ILE A 64 0.12 -4.02 -13.88
CA ILE A 64 -0.39 -3.06 -14.86
C ILE A 64 -1.56 -3.69 -15.61
N ASP A 65 -2.68 -2.97 -15.68
CA ASP A 65 -3.86 -3.43 -16.38
C ASP A 65 -4.44 -2.25 -17.17
N GLY A 66 -4.00 -2.14 -18.42
CA GLY A 66 -4.40 -1.02 -19.24
C GLY A 66 -3.90 0.29 -18.66
N LEU A 67 -4.82 1.19 -18.35
CA LEU A 67 -4.45 2.48 -17.77
C LEU A 67 -4.43 2.45 -16.25
N GLU A 68 -4.81 1.34 -15.65
CA GLU A 68 -4.81 1.21 -14.20
C GLU A 68 -3.57 0.48 -13.70
N VAL A 69 -3.12 0.88 -12.54
CA VAL A 69 -2.06 0.16 -11.84
C VAL A 69 -2.69 -0.48 -10.62
N LYS A 70 -2.88 -1.77 -10.68
CA LYS A 70 -3.47 -2.54 -9.58
C LYS A 70 -2.37 -3.03 -8.67
N VAL A 71 -2.73 -3.38 -7.45
CA VAL A 71 -1.79 -3.94 -6.50
C VAL A 71 -2.26 -5.33 -6.11
N LYS A 72 -1.37 -6.30 -6.31
CA LYS A 72 -1.58 -7.66 -5.86
C LYS A 72 -1.02 -7.75 -4.45
N LEU A 73 -1.88 -7.89 -3.48
CA LEU A 73 -1.46 -7.92 -2.08
C LEU A 73 -0.64 -9.18 -1.80
N PHE A 74 0.39 -9.04 -0.95
CA PHE A 74 1.25 -10.18 -0.61
C PHE A 74 0.50 -11.26 0.12
N SER A 75 -0.47 -10.86 0.90
CA SER A 75 -1.27 -11.81 1.64
C SER A 75 -2.70 -11.28 1.62
N ASP A 76 -3.62 -12.07 2.14
CA ASP A 76 -4.98 -11.58 2.17
C ASP A 76 -5.06 -10.37 3.13
N PRO A 77 -6.13 -9.58 3.02
CA PRO A 77 -6.28 -8.39 3.87
C PRO A 77 -6.25 -8.70 5.35
N ASN A 78 -6.62 -9.92 5.74
CA ASN A 78 -6.63 -10.27 7.15
C ASN A 78 -5.22 -10.30 7.73
N GLN A 79 -4.25 -10.77 6.96
CA GLN A 79 -2.87 -10.80 7.44
C GLN A 79 -2.30 -9.40 7.59
N LEU A 80 -2.64 -8.52 6.68
CA LEU A 80 -2.19 -7.14 6.79
C LEU A 80 -2.77 -6.48 8.04
N SER A 81 -4.03 -6.72 8.31
CA SER A 81 -4.68 -6.20 9.51
C SER A 81 -4.01 -6.74 10.78
N PHE A 82 -3.66 -8.02 10.76
CA PHE A 82 -3.00 -8.64 11.91
C PHE A 82 -1.66 -7.96 12.19
N VAL A 83 -0.87 -7.73 11.15
CA VAL A 83 0.43 -7.05 11.30
C VAL A 83 0.23 -5.67 11.89
N THR A 84 -0.77 -4.94 11.43
CA THR A 84 -1.04 -3.60 11.95
C THR A 84 -1.36 -3.63 13.44
N VAL A 85 -2.18 -4.59 13.85
CA VAL A 85 -2.54 -4.73 15.27
C VAL A 85 -1.30 -5.02 16.12
N GLN A 86 -0.44 -5.90 15.65
CA GLN A 86 0.77 -6.22 16.38
C GLN A 86 1.68 -5.01 16.53
N LEU A 87 1.80 -4.20 15.50
CA LEU A 87 2.64 -3.02 15.55
C LEU A 87 2.10 -2.02 16.56
N ILE A 88 0.79 -1.88 16.64
CA ILE A 88 0.19 -0.99 17.62
C ILE A 88 0.48 -1.49 19.04
N ASN A 89 0.39 -2.79 19.26
CA ASN A 89 0.71 -3.36 20.57
C ASN A 89 2.15 -3.12 20.95
N MET A 90 3.08 -3.27 19.98
CA MET A 90 4.48 -3.02 20.25
C MET A 90 4.74 -1.56 20.64
N LYS A 91 4.03 -0.63 20.02
CA LYS A 91 4.17 0.78 20.37
C LYS A 91 3.71 1.02 21.80
N GLU A 92 2.64 0.37 22.22
CA GLU A 92 2.15 0.51 23.57
C GLU A 92 3.14 -0.02 24.59
N GLU A 93 3.81 -1.11 24.27
CA GLU A 93 4.77 -1.71 25.15
C GLU A 93 6.01 -0.87 25.38
N ASN A 94 6.28 0.05 24.49
CA ASN A 94 7.47 0.89 24.56
C ASN A 94 7.29 2.14 25.42
N PHE A 95 6.17 2.31 26.03
CA PHE A 95 5.92 3.44 26.93
C PHE A 95 6.34 3.22 28.36
#